data_549dd0bd2fea61ab4761651dda5902d0
#
_entry.id   549dd0bd2fea61ab4761651dda5902d0
#
_cell.length_a   1.000
_cell.length_b   1.000
_cell.length_c   1.000
_cell.angle_alpha   90.00
_cell.angle_beta   90.00
_cell.angle_gamma   90.00
#
_symmetry.space_group_name_H-M   'P 1'
#
loop_
_entity.id
_entity.type
_entity.pdbx_description
1 polymer ?
#
loop_
_entity_poly.entity_id
_entity_poly.type
_entity_poly.pdbx_seq_one_letter_code
_entity_poly.pdbx_strand_id
1 'polypeptide(L)'
;MKTLGFLTIHYGLEYLKESLTSIKEHCEKVVVAYTEKPSHGYGTTEVCPDSKSDIKLICEQVLGSKLIWDENSYSAENQHRRKAHDYASGYDLILTIDADEVFEPKEITNALQYALNGTSQYYGIKGYINFWRSFNYACYDGFRPIRIENLHNRNGLQDHECPLTIY
;
A
#
# COMPACT_ATOMS: atom_id res chain seq x y z
N MET A 1 0.94 -18.72 -3.08
CA MET A 1 0.93 -17.42 -2.35
C MET A 1 -0.09 -16.53 -3.01
N LYS A 2 -1.09 -16.12 -2.26
CA LYS A 2 -2.14 -15.21 -2.70
C LYS A 2 -1.99 -13.89 -1.96
N THR A 3 -1.64 -12.85 -2.67
CA THR A 3 -1.43 -11.51 -2.11
C THR A 3 -2.57 -10.59 -2.50
N LEU A 4 -3.15 -9.91 -1.52
CA LEU A 4 -4.07 -8.79 -1.70
C LEU A 4 -3.27 -7.49 -1.66
N GLY A 5 -3.26 -6.73 -2.73
CA GLY A 5 -2.77 -5.36 -2.71
C GLY A 5 -3.80 -4.43 -2.06
N PHE A 6 -3.33 -3.45 -1.32
CA PHE A 6 -4.18 -2.45 -0.70
C PHE A 6 -3.57 -1.07 -0.80
N LEU A 7 -4.32 -0.14 -1.34
CA LEU A 7 -3.92 1.26 -1.51
C LEU A 7 -5.01 2.18 -0.96
N THR A 8 -4.64 3.04 -0.02
CA THR A 8 -5.50 4.13 0.42
C THR A 8 -5.21 5.36 -0.41
N ILE A 9 -6.24 5.99 -0.96
CA ILE A 9 -6.06 7.18 -1.79
C ILE A 9 -7.11 8.25 -1.49
N HIS A 10 -6.62 9.47 -1.38
CA HIS A 10 -7.40 10.70 -1.39
C HIS A 10 -6.91 11.61 -2.51
N TYR A 11 -5.59 11.69 -2.68
CA TYR A 11 -4.88 12.38 -3.76
C TYR A 11 -3.60 11.60 -4.09
N GLY A 12 -2.90 11.99 -5.15
CA GLY A 12 -1.63 11.36 -5.55
C GLY A 12 -1.66 10.82 -6.98
N LEU A 13 -2.42 11.47 -7.86
CA LEU A 13 -2.56 11.08 -9.26
C LEU A 13 -1.22 11.04 -10.00
N GLU A 14 -0.26 11.88 -9.58
CA GLU A 14 1.02 12.08 -10.27
C GLU A 14 1.83 10.79 -10.41
N TYR A 15 1.83 9.92 -9.37
CA TYR A 15 2.62 8.68 -9.36
C TYR A 15 1.78 7.41 -9.30
N LEU A 16 0.46 7.55 -9.29
CA LEU A 16 -0.47 6.45 -9.09
C LEU A 16 -0.28 5.32 -10.10
N LYS A 17 -0.01 5.67 -11.35
CA LYS A 17 0.19 4.69 -12.43
C LYS A 17 1.43 3.83 -12.16
N GLU A 18 2.53 4.45 -11.81
CA GLU A 18 3.80 3.79 -11.52
C GLU A 18 3.70 2.93 -10.26
N SER A 19 3.07 3.47 -9.22
CA SER A 19 2.79 2.79 -7.97
C SER A 19 2.01 1.49 -8.20
N LEU A 20 0.85 1.58 -8.83
CA LEU A 20 0.02 0.40 -9.13
C LEU A 20 0.70 -0.59 -10.07
N THR A 21 1.46 -0.10 -11.06
CA THR A 21 2.19 -0.95 -11.99
C THR A 21 3.26 -1.78 -11.26
N SER A 22 3.91 -1.20 -10.25
CA SER A 22 4.97 -1.88 -9.50
C SER A 22 4.50 -3.10 -8.71
N ILE A 23 3.21 -3.12 -8.29
CA ILE A 23 2.66 -4.22 -7.48
C ILE A 23 1.70 -5.14 -8.25
N LYS A 24 1.21 -4.73 -9.40
CA LYS A 24 0.15 -5.41 -10.15
C LYS A 24 0.41 -6.91 -10.37
N GLU A 25 1.63 -7.27 -10.72
CA GLU A 25 1.95 -8.67 -11.04
C GLU A 25 2.17 -9.53 -9.79
N HIS A 26 2.29 -8.89 -8.62
CA HIS A 26 2.50 -9.55 -7.33
C HIS A 26 1.19 -9.77 -6.55
N CYS A 27 0.09 -9.17 -7.01
CA CYS A 27 -1.21 -9.23 -6.36
C CYS A 27 -2.25 -9.94 -7.23
N GLU A 28 -3.11 -10.75 -6.63
CA GLU A 28 -4.28 -11.33 -7.31
C GLU A 28 -5.38 -10.29 -7.52
N LYS A 29 -5.60 -9.47 -6.51
CA LYS A 29 -6.48 -8.31 -6.53
C LYS A 29 -5.79 -7.14 -5.84
N VAL A 30 -6.23 -5.94 -6.19
CA VAL A 30 -5.80 -4.71 -5.54
C VAL A 30 -7.04 -3.92 -5.16
N VAL A 31 -7.23 -3.71 -3.86
CA VAL A 31 -8.26 -2.83 -3.34
C VAL A 31 -7.71 -1.41 -3.35
N VAL A 32 -8.40 -0.53 -4.04
CA VAL A 32 -8.15 0.91 -3.99
C VAL A 32 -9.26 1.55 -3.17
N ALA A 33 -8.92 1.90 -1.93
CA ALA A 33 -9.83 2.52 -1.00
C ALA A 33 -9.77 4.05 -1.16
N TYR A 34 -10.73 4.58 -1.90
CA TYR A 34 -10.83 6.01 -2.17
C TYR A 34 -11.69 6.71 -1.12
N THR A 35 -11.27 7.91 -0.73
CA THR A 35 -12.08 8.83 0.07
C THR A 35 -12.05 10.23 -0.54
N GLU A 36 -13.23 10.85 -0.65
CA GLU A 36 -13.36 12.22 -1.16
C GLU A 36 -12.78 13.25 -0.17
N LYS A 37 -12.87 12.95 1.13
CA LYS A 37 -12.33 13.81 2.19
C LYS A 37 -11.13 13.14 2.84
N PRO A 38 -10.11 13.91 3.26
CA PRO A 38 -8.97 13.36 3.97
C PRO A 38 -9.40 12.56 5.19
N SER A 39 -8.88 11.36 5.34
CA SER A 39 -9.13 10.50 6.50
C SER A 39 -8.15 10.73 7.65
N HIS A 40 -7.03 11.40 7.40
CA HIS A 40 -6.09 11.76 8.46
C HIS A 40 -6.66 12.88 9.33
N GLY A 41 -6.70 12.66 10.64
CA GLY A 41 -7.42 13.45 11.64
C GLY A 41 -6.93 14.90 11.86
N TYR A 42 -6.27 15.51 10.90
CA TYR A 42 -5.82 16.89 10.96
C TYR A 42 -6.85 17.93 10.53
N GLY A 43 -8.10 17.49 10.31
CA GLY A 43 -9.20 18.41 10.04
C GLY A 43 -8.98 19.34 8.86
N THR A 44 -8.19 18.92 7.87
CA THR A 44 -7.98 19.73 6.68
C THR A 44 -9.30 19.89 5.93
N THR A 45 -9.60 21.10 5.55
CA THR A 45 -10.72 21.44 4.67
C THR A 45 -10.27 21.53 3.21
N GLU A 46 -9.02 21.20 2.93
CA GLU A 46 -8.49 21.24 1.59
C GLU A 46 -9.21 20.23 0.71
N VAL A 47 -9.64 20.72 -0.44
CA VAL A 47 -10.25 19.89 -1.47
C VAL A 47 -9.13 19.15 -2.17
N CYS A 48 -9.36 17.85 -2.42
CA CYS A 48 -8.43 17.06 -3.22
C CYS A 48 -8.21 17.74 -4.58
N PRO A 49 -6.95 18.01 -4.98
CA PRO A 49 -6.64 18.61 -6.27
C PRO A 49 -6.94 17.65 -7.43
N ASP A 50 -7.02 16.37 -7.15
CA ASP A 50 -7.19 15.32 -8.16
C ASP A 50 -8.66 14.96 -8.32
N SER A 51 -9.08 14.79 -9.57
CA SER A 51 -10.42 14.33 -9.89
C SER A 51 -10.58 12.83 -9.56
N LYS A 52 -11.66 12.49 -8.83
CA LYS A 52 -12.02 11.09 -8.59
C LYS A 52 -12.09 10.26 -9.87
N SER A 53 -12.67 10.85 -10.93
CA SER A 53 -12.79 10.16 -12.21
C SER A 53 -11.42 9.84 -12.83
N ASP A 54 -10.46 10.73 -12.71
CA ASP A 54 -9.12 10.53 -13.26
C ASP A 54 -8.34 9.48 -12.43
N ILE A 55 -8.44 9.53 -11.10
CA ILE A 55 -7.90 8.51 -10.23
C ILE A 55 -8.47 7.13 -10.60
N LYS A 56 -9.80 7.03 -10.69
CA LYS A 56 -10.48 5.77 -11.01
C LYS A 56 -10.11 5.25 -12.39
N LEU A 57 -10.03 6.14 -13.39
CA LEU A 57 -9.62 5.78 -14.75
C LEU A 57 -8.22 5.16 -14.79
N ILE A 58 -7.25 5.75 -14.09
CA ILE A 58 -5.89 5.17 -14.00
C ILE A 58 -5.93 3.80 -13.32
N CYS A 59 -6.67 3.65 -12.22
CA CYS A 59 -6.81 2.37 -11.55
C CYS A 59 -7.40 1.30 -12.48
N GLU A 60 -8.44 1.63 -13.24
CA GLU A 60 -9.06 0.73 -14.20
C GLU A 60 -8.11 0.35 -15.36
N GLN A 61 -7.38 1.32 -15.89
CA GLN A 61 -6.41 1.10 -16.96
C GLN A 61 -5.25 0.22 -16.54
N VAL A 62 -4.73 0.43 -15.32
CA VAL A 62 -3.57 -0.33 -14.83
C VAL A 62 -3.97 -1.70 -14.34
N LEU A 63 -4.99 -1.80 -13.51
CA LEU A 63 -5.34 -3.02 -12.79
C LEU A 63 -6.34 -3.91 -13.55
N GLY A 64 -7.20 -3.31 -14.38
CA GLY A 64 -8.22 -4.05 -15.11
C GLY A 64 -9.09 -4.92 -14.19
N SER A 65 -9.15 -6.21 -14.48
CA SER A 65 -9.94 -7.17 -13.68
C SER A 65 -9.41 -7.42 -12.27
N LYS A 66 -8.21 -6.96 -11.95
CA LYS A 66 -7.64 -7.06 -10.59
C LYS A 66 -8.14 -5.97 -9.65
N LEU A 67 -8.73 -4.88 -10.16
CA LEU A 67 -9.23 -3.77 -9.37
C LEU A 67 -10.44 -4.17 -8.52
N ILE A 68 -10.40 -3.79 -7.25
CA ILE A 68 -11.55 -3.65 -6.37
C ILE A 68 -11.60 -2.17 -5.96
N TRP A 69 -12.61 -1.45 -6.44
CA TRP A 69 -12.82 -0.06 -6.09
C TRP A 69 -13.69 0.04 -4.86
N ASP A 70 -13.15 0.55 -3.75
CA ASP A 70 -13.88 0.85 -2.53
C ASP A 70 -13.96 2.36 -2.35
N GLU A 71 -15.16 2.88 -2.25
CA GLU A 71 -15.41 4.31 -2.09
C GLU A 71 -16.24 4.54 -0.84
N ASN A 72 -15.62 5.13 0.17
CA ASN A 72 -16.25 5.40 1.45
C ASN A 72 -15.73 6.71 2.06
N SER A 73 -16.47 7.21 3.06
CA SER A 73 -16.00 8.29 3.91
C SER A 73 -15.44 7.72 5.21
N TYR A 74 -14.23 8.10 5.54
CA TYR A 74 -13.54 7.65 6.75
C TYR A 74 -13.33 8.84 7.69
N SER A 75 -13.68 8.68 8.96
CA SER A 75 -13.48 9.72 9.98
C SER A 75 -12.04 9.74 10.53
N ALA A 76 -11.28 8.67 10.29
CA ALA A 76 -9.91 8.55 10.76
C ALA A 76 -9.08 7.66 9.82
N GLU A 77 -7.79 7.95 9.72
CA GLU A 77 -6.85 7.22 8.86
C GLU A 77 -6.77 5.72 9.21
N ASN A 78 -6.81 5.39 10.49
CA ASN A 78 -6.78 3.99 10.91
C ASN A 78 -8.00 3.18 10.44
N GLN A 79 -9.17 3.80 10.31
CA GLN A 79 -10.35 3.16 9.72
C GLN A 79 -10.14 2.92 8.22
N HIS A 80 -9.58 3.90 7.54
CA HIS A 80 -9.27 3.81 6.12
C HIS A 80 -8.25 2.69 5.85
N ARG A 81 -7.14 2.64 6.61
CA ARG A 81 -6.11 1.61 6.47
C ARG A 81 -6.60 0.21 6.86
N ARG A 82 -7.49 0.09 7.85
CA ARG A 82 -8.08 -1.20 8.26
C ARG A 82 -9.03 -1.79 7.24
N LYS A 83 -9.49 -1.03 6.27
CA LYS A 83 -10.40 -1.49 5.23
C LYS A 83 -9.86 -2.69 4.43
N ALA A 84 -8.55 -2.85 4.35
CA ALA A 84 -7.90 -4.02 3.77
C ALA A 84 -8.44 -5.34 4.32
N HIS A 85 -8.74 -5.39 5.64
CA HIS A 85 -9.18 -6.62 6.30
C HIS A 85 -10.57 -7.10 5.87
N ASP A 86 -11.44 -6.21 5.37
CA ASP A 86 -12.76 -6.57 4.85
C ASP A 86 -12.66 -7.45 3.60
N TYR A 87 -11.53 -7.35 2.89
CA TYR A 87 -11.24 -8.07 1.65
C TYR A 87 -10.23 -9.20 1.82
N ALA A 88 -9.68 -9.39 3.02
CA ALA A 88 -8.53 -10.26 3.26
C ALA A 88 -8.86 -11.76 3.25
N SER A 89 -10.13 -12.15 3.23
CA SER A 89 -10.53 -13.57 3.26
C SER A 89 -10.00 -14.33 2.04
N GLY A 90 -9.28 -15.42 2.29
CA GLY A 90 -8.73 -16.29 1.25
C GLY A 90 -7.38 -15.84 0.67
N TYR A 91 -6.76 -14.80 1.23
CA TYR A 91 -5.41 -14.38 0.92
C TYR A 91 -4.42 -14.82 2.01
N ASP A 92 -3.15 -14.94 1.62
CA ASP A 92 -2.05 -15.27 2.54
C ASP A 92 -1.41 -14.00 3.12
N LEU A 93 -1.29 -12.97 2.28
CA LEU A 93 -0.64 -11.70 2.59
C LEU A 93 -1.51 -10.51 2.19
N ILE A 94 -1.39 -9.40 2.94
CA ILE A 94 -1.79 -8.07 2.50
C ILE A 94 -0.52 -7.26 2.21
N LEU A 95 -0.43 -6.66 1.03
CA LEU A 95 0.61 -5.70 0.66
C LEU A 95 -0.01 -4.31 0.62
N THR A 96 0.35 -3.47 1.58
CA THR A 96 -0.09 -2.06 1.62
C THR A 96 0.90 -1.17 0.90
N ILE A 97 0.39 -0.24 0.09
CA ILE A 97 1.18 0.71 -0.67
C ILE A 97 0.52 2.09 -0.61
N ASP A 98 1.31 3.14 -0.58
CA ASP A 98 0.82 4.50 -0.76
C ASP A 98 0.92 4.90 -2.26
N ALA A 99 0.12 5.89 -2.68
CA ALA A 99 -0.02 6.24 -4.10
C ALA A 99 1.27 6.79 -4.75
N ASP A 100 2.22 7.20 -3.93
CA ASP A 100 3.53 7.75 -4.31
C ASP A 100 4.70 6.79 -4.08
N GLU A 101 4.41 5.51 -3.77
CA GLU A 101 5.42 4.48 -3.57
C GLU A 101 5.55 3.58 -4.80
N VAL A 102 6.79 3.36 -5.23
CA VAL A 102 7.12 2.46 -6.35
C VAL A 102 8.11 1.41 -5.86
N PHE A 103 7.77 0.15 -6.05
CA PHE A 103 8.62 -0.98 -5.67
C PHE A 103 9.39 -1.54 -6.86
N GLU A 104 10.65 -1.90 -6.63
CA GLU A 104 11.41 -2.70 -7.57
C GLU A 104 10.84 -4.14 -7.64
N PRO A 105 10.52 -4.66 -8.84
CA PRO A 105 9.84 -5.97 -8.97
C PRO A 105 10.55 -7.13 -8.28
N LYS A 106 11.88 -7.15 -8.33
CA LYS A 106 12.67 -8.20 -7.69
C LYS A 106 12.61 -8.11 -6.17
N GLU A 107 12.68 -6.89 -5.65
CA GLU A 107 12.70 -6.65 -4.22
C GLU A 107 11.35 -6.93 -3.58
N ILE A 108 10.25 -6.56 -4.23
CA ILE A 108 8.91 -6.89 -3.74
C ILE A 108 8.68 -8.42 -3.71
N THR A 109 9.16 -9.15 -4.72
CA THR A 109 9.09 -10.61 -4.73
C THR A 109 9.82 -11.21 -3.52
N ASN A 110 11.04 -10.77 -3.26
CA ASN A 110 11.84 -11.22 -2.12
C ASN A 110 11.15 -10.88 -0.78
N ALA A 111 10.61 -9.67 -0.65
CA ALA A 111 9.92 -9.22 0.56
C ALA A 111 8.66 -10.07 0.85
N LEU A 112 7.85 -10.35 -0.16
CA LEU A 112 6.66 -11.19 -0.04
C LEU A 112 7.01 -12.63 0.33
N GLN A 113 8.05 -13.21 -0.26
CA GLN A 113 8.52 -14.56 0.09
C GLN A 113 9.06 -14.61 1.53
N TYR A 114 9.82 -13.60 1.93
CA TYR A 114 10.31 -13.50 3.30
C TYR A 114 9.16 -13.40 4.31
N ALA A 115 8.17 -12.56 4.04
CA ALA A 115 7.01 -12.38 4.90
C ALA A 115 6.16 -13.66 5.00
N LEU A 116 5.97 -14.38 3.90
CA LEU A 116 5.21 -15.62 3.88
C LEU A 116 5.85 -16.71 4.75
N ASN A 117 7.18 -16.84 4.69
CA ASN A 117 7.93 -17.86 5.41
C ASN A 117 8.31 -17.46 6.84
N GLY A 118 8.10 -16.21 7.19
CA GLY A 118 8.44 -15.68 8.51
C GLY A 118 7.38 -15.97 9.55
N THR A 119 7.74 -15.73 10.82
CA THR A 119 6.87 -15.98 11.98
C THR A 119 6.16 -14.73 12.49
N SER A 120 6.50 -13.55 11.97
CA SER A 120 5.87 -12.29 12.36
C SER A 120 4.58 -12.06 11.60
N GLN A 121 3.64 -11.33 12.21
CA GLN A 121 2.42 -10.88 11.55
C GLN A 121 2.70 -9.69 10.63
N TYR A 122 3.53 -8.75 11.07
CA TYR A 122 3.79 -7.49 10.37
C TYR A 122 5.24 -7.37 9.95
N TYR A 123 5.45 -6.85 8.75
CA TYR A 123 6.77 -6.61 8.17
C TYR A 123 6.85 -5.19 7.65
N GLY A 124 7.81 -4.44 8.16
CA GLY A 124 8.16 -3.11 7.67
C GLY A 124 9.17 -3.17 6.53
N ILE A 125 9.12 -2.21 5.63
CA ILE A 125 10.12 -2.03 4.59
C ILE A 125 11.10 -0.97 5.07
N LYS A 126 12.40 -1.30 5.06
CA LYS A 126 13.48 -0.36 5.40
C LYS A 126 14.09 0.21 4.13
N GLY A 127 14.17 1.51 4.11
CA GLY A 127 14.82 2.23 3.01
C GLY A 127 13.83 2.70 1.95
N TYR A 128 13.66 4.01 1.89
CA TYR A 128 12.93 4.70 0.84
C TYR A 128 13.92 5.49 0.02
N ILE A 129 13.75 5.42 -1.29
CA ILE A 129 14.40 6.34 -2.22
C ILE A 129 13.34 7.35 -2.64
N ASN A 130 13.46 8.59 -2.17
CA ASN A 130 12.58 9.67 -2.58
C ASN A 130 13.03 10.20 -3.94
N PHE A 131 12.19 10.01 -4.96
CA PHE A 131 12.33 10.62 -6.27
C PHE A 131 11.64 11.98 -6.28
N TRP A 132 12.15 12.95 -5.53
CA TRP A 132 11.57 14.27 -5.55
C TRP A 132 12.30 15.18 -6.54
N ARG A 133 11.74 15.37 -7.73
CA ARG A 133 12.16 16.32 -8.78
C ARG A 133 13.64 16.31 -9.20
N SER A 134 14.45 15.42 -8.66
CA SER A 134 15.85 15.23 -9.05
C SER A 134 16.28 13.82 -8.69
N PHE A 135 17.29 13.30 -9.40
CA PHE A 135 17.91 12.01 -9.08
C PHE A 135 18.75 12.02 -7.79
N ASN A 136 18.52 12.97 -6.89
CA ASN A 136 19.16 13.02 -5.59
C ASN A 136 18.35 12.16 -4.63
N TYR A 137 18.95 11.10 -4.17
CA TYR A 137 18.36 10.14 -3.24
C TYR A 137 18.44 10.67 -1.81
N ALA A 138 17.33 10.67 -1.10
CA ALA A 138 17.34 10.74 0.34
C ALA A 138 16.95 9.37 0.90
N CYS A 139 17.91 8.68 1.50
CA CYS A 139 17.64 7.46 2.26
C CYS A 139 17.10 7.84 3.64
N TYR A 140 15.86 7.52 3.95
CA TYR A 140 15.30 7.75 5.28
C TYR A 140 15.53 6.51 6.14
N ASP A 141 16.47 6.60 7.08
CA ASP A 141 16.91 5.45 7.89
C ASP A 141 16.06 5.22 9.17
N GLY A 142 15.09 6.06 9.44
CA GLY A 142 14.40 6.10 10.74
C GLY A 142 12.94 5.61 10.77
N PHE A 143 12.25 5.57 9.66
CA PHE A 143 10.83 5.21 9.60
C PHE A 143 10.63 3.93 8.80
N ARG A 144 9.95 2.95 9.42
CA ARG A 144 9.68 1.65 8.80
C ARG A 144 8.18 1.42 8.78
N PRO A 145 7.45 1.97 7.79
CA PRO A 145 6.03 1.68 7.72
C PRO A 145 5.82 0.19 7.47
N ILE A 146 4.83 -0.37 8.17
CA ILE A 146 4.38 -1.73 7.94
C ILE A 146 3.76 -1.77 6.54
N ARG A 147 4.29 -2.62 5.67
CA ARG A 147 3.82 -2.76 4.29
C ARG A 147 3.27 -4.16 3.98
N ILE A 148 3.68 -5.18 4.73
CA ILE A 148 3.22 -6.54 4.51
C ILE A 148 2.65 -7.09 5.80
N GLU A 149 1.43 -7.62 5.75
CA GLU A 149 0.82 -8.39 6.82
C GLU A 149 0.68 -9.84 6.40
N ASN A 150 1.22 -10.75 7.24
CA ASN A 150 1.06 -12.19 7.09
C ASN A 150 -0.20 -12.64 7.84
N LEU A 151 -1.21 -13.08 7.09
CA LEU A 151 -2.52 -13.42 7.62
C LEU A 151 -2.56 -14.78 8.34
N HIS A 152 -1.52 -15.61 8.18
CA HIS A 152 -1.40 -16.89 8.89
C HIS A 152 -0.86 -16.75 10.31
N ASN A 153 -0.15 -15.66 10.60
CA ASN A 153 0.53 -15.44 11.88
C ASN A 153 -0.23 -14.50 12.83
N ARG A 154 -1.56 -14.49 12.79
CA ARG A 154 -2.41 -13.61 13.62
C ARG A 154 -2.38 -13.88 15.13
N ASN A 155 -1.49 -14.72 15.60
CA ASN A 155 -1.36 -15.11 17.01
C ASN A 155 -0.43 -14.16 17.78
N GLY A 156 -0.97 -13.02 18.20
CA GLY A 156 -0.33 -12.16 19.20
C GLY A 156 0.31 -10.90 18.63
N LEU A 157 -0.10 -9.80 19.19
CA LEU A 157 0.49 -8.47 19.13
C LEU A 157 1.97 -8.51 19.55
N GLN A 158 2.86 -8.81 18.64
CA GLN A 158 4.26 -8.49 18.80
C GLN A 158 4.69 -7.77 17.52
N ASP A 159 4.83 -6.47 17.64
CA ASP A 159 5.53 -5.63 16.67
C ASP A 159 6.99 -6.10 16.60
N HIS A 160 7.27 -7.07 15.74
CA HIS A 160 8.65 -7.43 15.46
C HIS A 160 9.15 -6.56 14.31
N GLU A 161 10.12 -5.73 14.63
CA GLU A 161 10.91 -5.01 13.63
C GLU A 161 11.55 -6.02 12.67
N CYS A 162 11.07 -6.06 11.43
CA CYS A 162 11.72 -6.87 10.41
C CYS A 162 12.86 -6.08 9.77
N PRO A 163 14.09 -6.59 9.80
CA PRO A 163 15.23 -5.96 9.17
C PRO A 163 15.27 -6.27 7.67
N LEU A 164 14.21 -5.97 6.92
CA LEU A 164 14.32 -5.98 5.47
C LEU A 164 15.05 -4.73 5.02
N THR A 165 16.31 -4.88 4.67
CA THR A 165 17.04 -3.87 3.91
C THR A 165 16.81 -4.21 2.45
N ILE A 166 15.99 -3.43 1.77
CA ILE A 166 15.87 -3.48 0.32
C ILE A 166 16.89 -2.47 -0.21
N TYR A 167 17.87 -2.95 -0.97
CA TYR A 167 18.87 -2.12 -1.62
C TYR A 167 18.39 -1.71 -3.01
#